data_e05b23707d45103306d8a224801a31ae
#
_entry.id   e05b23707d45103306d8a224801a31ae
#
_cell.length_a   1.000
_cell.length_b   1.000
_cell.length_c   1.000
_cell.angle_alpha   90.00
_cell.angle_beta   90.00
_cell.angle_gamma   90.00
#
_symmetry.space_group_name_H-M   'P 1'
#
loop_
_entity.id
_entity.type
_entity.pdbx_description
1 polymer ?
#
loop_
_entity_poly.entity_id
_entity_poly.type
_entity_poly.pdbx_seq_one_letter_code
_entity_poly.pdbx_strand_id
1 'polypeptide(L)'
;MKIADCHMHSFFSSDSEAPTEEMVKRAVELGLPAICLTDHYDMDYSTGEFQLDTPAYAAKIRELQEKYRDKIDIRFGVELGLQLHLKERMEEYVNAWPFDYVIGSMHVIDGKDPYYEDAFPDWTAEELYRAYFRATAENIRFFHNFQTLGHLDYVVRYCREKGKDYSYRAFADEIDTILKELIQYDIALEINTGGYKAGLGVPNPTPDVIRRYRELGGEKITFG
;
A
#
# COMPACT_ATOMS: atom_id res chain seq x y z
N MET A 1 13.51 -18.83 -6.75
CA MET A 1 13.59 -17.55 -6.03
C MET A 1 12.56 -17.63 -4.91
N LYS A 2 12.91 -17.30 -3.66
CA LYS A 2 11.95 -17.21 -2.57
C LYS A 2 11.53 -15.76 -2.47
N ILE A 3 10.23 -15.49 -2.46
CA ILE A 3 9.64 -14.14 -2.41
C ILE A 3 9.15 -13.93 -0.98
N ALA A 4 9.42 -12.75 -0.41
CA ALA A 4 8.84 -12.32 0.84
C ALA A 4 7.46 -11.70 0.57
N ASP A 5 6.54 -11.83 1.52
CA ASP A 5 5.30 -11.07 1.53
C ASP A 5 5.54 -9.78 2.33
N CYS A 6 5.41 -8.64 1.68
CA CYS A 6 5.75 -7.34 2.24
C CYS A 6 4.52 -6.49 2.58
N HIS A 7 3.29 -7.02 2.42
CA HIS A 7 2.06 -6.26 2.66
C HIS A 7 1.00 -7.15 3.28
N MET A 8 0.92 -7.15 4.59
CA MET A 8 0.05 -8.04 5.37
C MET A 8 -0.62 -7.26 6.52
N HIS A 9 -1.94 -7.44 6.66
CA HIS A 9 -2.71 -6.84 7.74
C HIS A 9 -3.17 -7.89 8.74
N SER A 10 -3.05 -7.57 10.02
CA SER A 10 -3.54 -8.37 11.13
C SER A 10 -4.70 -7.68 11.87
N PHE A 11 -5.14 -8.26 12.97
CA PHE A 11 -6.21 -7.66 13.77
C PHE A 11 -5.90 -6.26 14.34
N PHE A 12 -4.68 -5.74 14.14
CA PHE A 12 -4.35 -4.35 14.44
C PHE A 12 -4.90 -3.36 13.40
N SER A 13 -5.21 -3.83 12.20
CA SER A 13 -5.94 -3.07 11.17
C SER A 13 -7.44 -3.33 11.24
N SER A 14 -8.24 -2.29 11.03
CA SER A 14 -9.71 -2.38 11.06
C SER A 14 -10.30 -3.27 9.95
N ASP A 15 -9.54 -3.55 8.92
CA ASP A 15 -9.93 -4.37 7.76
C ASP A 15 -9.54 -5.85 7.89
N SER A 16 -8.93 -6.26 9.01
CA SER A 16 -8.50 -7.64 9.24
C SER A 16 -8.88 -8.16 10.63
N GLU A 17 -9.42 -9.37 10.68
CA GLU A 17 -9.67 -10.10 11.93
C GLU A 17 -8.59 -11.16 12.20
N ALA A 18 -7.59 -11.29 11.34
CA ALA A 18 -6.58 -12.33 11.43
C ALA A 18 -5.66 -12.10 12.64
N PRO A 19 -5.57 -13.07 13.58
CA PRO A 19 -4.60 -12.96 14.67
C PRO A 19 -3.18 -12.90 14.11
N THR A 20 -2.37 -11.94 14.56
CA THR A 20 -1.01 -11.70 14.04
C THR A 20 -0.15 -12.95 14.05
N GLU A 21 -0.24 -13.76 15.11
CA GLU A 21 0.55 -14.99 15.21
C GLU A 21 0.10 -16.08 14.22
N GLU A 22 -1.19 -16.16 13.89
CA GLU A 22 -1.69 -17.13 12.90
C GLU A 22 -1.16 -16.80 11.50
N MET A 23 -1.01 -15.53 11.17
CA MET A 23 -0.37 -15.11 9.92
C MET A 23 1.09 -15.54 9.85
N VAL A 24 1.85 -15.37 10.94
CA VAL A 24 3.23 -15.85 11.05
C VAL A 24 3.31 -17.37 10.90
N LYS A 25 2.44 -18.12 11.58
CA LYS A 25 2.37 -19.59 11.46
C LYS A 25 2.11 -20.00 10.01
N ARG A 26 1.17 -19.32 9.36
CA ARG A 26 0.83 -19.61 7.97
C ARG A 26 2.00 -19.33 7.03
N ALA A 27 2.72 -18.23 7.22
CA ALA A 27 3.92 -17.92 6.45
C ALA A 27 5.02 -18.99 6.63
N VAL A 28 5.23 -19.47 7.84
CA VAL A 28 6.15 -20.59 8.12
C VAL A 28 5.73 -21.87 7.41
N GLU A 29 4.44 -22.25 7.46
CA GLU A 29 3.89 -23.41 6.75
C GLU A 29 4.10 -23.32 5.24
N LEU A 30 3.95 -22.12 4.66
CA LEU A 30 4.18 -21.86 3.25
C LEU A 30 5.67 -21.81 2.87
N GLY A 31 6.56 -21.84 3.86
CA GLY A 31 8.01 -21.80 3.65
C GLY A 31 8.51 -20.45 3.13
N LEU A 32 7.81 -19.36 3.47
CA LEU A 32 8.28 -18.01 3.16
C LEU A 32 9.58 -17.72 3.91
N PRO A 33 10.55 -17.04 3.30
CA PRO A 33 11.81 -16.69 3.95
C PRO A 33 11.64 -15.52 4.93
N ALA A 34 10.74 -14.61 4.62
CA ALA A 34 10.44 -13.41 5.39
C ALA A 34 9.02 -12.93 5.15
N ILE A 35 8.49 -12.20 6.12
CA ILE A 35 7.24 -11.44 6.01
C ILE A 35 7.43 -10.06 6.61
N CYS A 36 6.67 -9.08 6.15
CA CYS A 36 6.52 -7.79 6.80
C CYS A 36 5.07 -7.60 7.19
N LEU A 37 4.81 -7.41 8.49
CA LEU A 37 3.49 -7.00 8.95
C LEU A 37 3.39 -5.49 8.79
N THR A 38 2.35 -5.02 8.13
CA THR A 38 2.19 -3.64 7.67
C THR A 38 0.75 -3.18 7.91
N ASP A 39 0.31 -3.29 9.16
CA ASP A 39 -1.03 -2.86 9.55
C ASP A 39 -1.22 -1.37 9.25
N HIS A 40 -2.44 -0.97 8.93
CA HIS A 40 -2.81 0.38 8.50
C HIS A 40 -2.57 1.45 9.58
N TYR A 41 -2.05 2.58 9.15
CA TYR A 41 -2.15 3.84 9.90
C TYR A 41 -2.54 4.97 8.96
N ASP A 42 -3.83 5.30 8.95
CA ASP A 42 -4.41 6.36 8.14
C ASP A 42 -4.84 7.52 9.04
N MET A 43 -3.93 8.50 9.23
CA MET A 43 -4.21 9.68 10.03
C MET A 43 -5.36 10.48 9.43
N ASP A 44 -6.23 11.02 10.28
CA ASP A 44 -7.38 11.84 9.89
C ASP A 44 -8.35 11.13 8.92
N TYR A 45 -8.39 9.77 8.97
CA TYR A 45 -9.39 9.03 8.22
C TYR A 45 -10.80 9.38 8.71
N SER A 46 -11.71 9.66 7.78
CA SER A 46 -12.99 10.34 8.07
C SER A 46 -13.89 9.63 9.09
N THR A 47 -13.82 8.31 9.18
CA THR A 47 -14.61 7.50 10.14
C THR A 47 -13.88 7.27 11.46
N GLY A 48 -12.61 7.69 11.60
CA GLY A 48 -11.76 7.40 12.75
C GLY A 48 -11.23 5.97 12.82
N GLU A 49 -11.48 5.17 11.79
CA GLU A 49 -10.87 3.84 11.60
C GLU A 49 -9.40 3.94 11.23
N PHE A 50 -8.71 2.80 11.14
CA PHE A 50 -7.30 2.71 10.76
C PHE A 50 -6.35 3.53 11.65
N GLN A 51 -6.69 3.65 12.95
CA GLN A 51 -5.80 4.20 13.97
C GLN A 51 -5.00 3.05 14.61
N LEU A 52 -3.69 3.00 14.35
CA LEU A 52 -2.82 1.96 14.85
C LEU A 52 -2.39 2.23 16.30
N ASP A 53 -2.65 1.31 17.22
CA ASP A 53 -1.97 1.28 18.52
C ASP A 53 -0.52 0.81 18.32
N THR A 54 0.33 1.72 17.83
CA THR A 54 1.71 1.42 17.47
C THR A 54 2.54 0.85 18.63
N PRO A 55 2.40 1.33 19.89
CA PRO A 55 3.07 0.71 21.04
C PRO A 55 2.72 -0.77 21.24
N ALA A 56 1.43 -1.10 21.22
CA ALA A 56 0.97 -2.49 21.37
C ALA A 56 1.37 -3.35 20.16
N TYR A 57 1.24 -2.81 18.96
CA TYR A 57 1.66 -3.44 17.72
C TYR A 57 3.16 -3.77 17.72
N ALA A 58 4.03 -2.80 18.02
CA ALA A 58 5.47 -3.00 18.11
C ALA A 58 5.87 -4.04 19.17
N ALA A 59 5.18 -4.05 20.33
CA ALA A 59 5.41 -5.05 21.36
C ALA A 59 5.07 -6.46 20.87
N LYS A 60 3.94 -6.61 20.14
CA LYS A 60 3.53 -7.90 19.57
C LYS A 60 4.49 -8.38 18.48
N ILE A 61 4.94 -7.51 17.61
CA ILE A 61 5.94 -7.90 16.59
C ILE A 61 7.24 -8.38 17.22
N ARG A 62 7.78 -7.68 18.23
CA ARG A 62 8.99 -8.12 18.96
C ARG A 62 8.81 -9.48 19.61
N GLU A 63 7.67 -9.74 20.24
CA GLU A 63 7.34 -11.06 20.82
C GLU A 63 7.42 -12.15 19.73
N LEU A 64 6.84 -11.90 18.56
CA LEU A 64 6.82 -12.85 17.44
C LEU A 64 8.20 -13.02 16.81
N GLN A 65 8.97 -11.95 16.65
CA GLN A 65 10.36 -12.00 16.18
C GLN A 65 11.20 -12.92 17.06
N GLU A 66 11.12 -12.79 18.39
CA GLU A 66 11.86 -13.65 19.32
C GLU A 66 11.36 -15.10 19.27
N LYS A 67 10.03 -15.31 19.23
CA LYS A 67 9.41 -16.65 19.22
C LYS A 67 9.73 -17.45 17.95
N TYR A 68 9.83 -16.76 16.81
CA TYR A 68 9.98 -17.39 15.48
C TYR A 68 11.36 -17.16 14.85
N ARG A 69 12.33 -16.61 15.58
CA ARG A 69 13.65 -16.19 15.09
C ARG A 69 14.41 -17.23 14.24
N ASP A 70 14.24 -18.53 14.57
CA ASP A 70 14.90 -19.63 13.86
C ASP A 70 14.07 -20.20 12.72
N LYS A 71 12.88 -19.63 12.44
CA LYS A 71 11.90 -20.16 11.47
C LYS A 71 11.64 -19.22 10.31
N ILE A 72 11.52 -17.93 10.56
CA ILE A 72 11.16 -16.93 9.57
C ILE A 72 11.65 -15.54 10.02
N ASP A 73 12.08 -14.73 9.07
CA ASP A 73 12.39 -13.32 9.32
C ASP A 73 11.08 -12.50 9.32
N ILE A 74 10.76 -11.91 10.48
CA ILE A 74 9.56 -11.07 10.65
C ILE A 74 10.00 -9.62 10.70
N ARG A 75 9.48 -8.80 9.81
CA ARG A 75 9.78 -7.37 9.74
C ARG A 75 8.64 -6.54 10.36
N PHE A 76 9.03 -5.48 11.05
CA PHE A 76 8.15 -4.49 11.63
C PHE A 76 7.90 -3.38 10.62
N GLY A 77 6.73 -3.35 10.02
CA GLY A 77 6.35 -2.35 9.02
C GLY A 77 5.05 -1.64 9.38
N VAL A 78 4.66 -0.74 8.50
CA VAL A 78 3.38 -0.03 8.55
C VAL A 78 2.93 0.31 7.13
N GLU A 79 1.62 0.25 6.87
CA GLU A 79 1.02 0.89 5.71
C GLU A 79 0.48 2.26 6.12
N LEU A 80 1.08 3.31 5.59
CA LEU A 80 0.80 4.69 5.93
C LEU A 80 -0.06 5.34 4.84
N GLY A 81 -1.25 5.80 5.21
CA GLY A 81 -2.13 6.55 4.32
C GLY A 81 -1.56 7.94 4.02
N LEU A 82 -1.30 8.21 2.73
CA LEU A 82 -0.69 9.45 2.27
C LEU A 82 -1.75 10.55 2.11
N GLN A 83 -1.54 11.70 2.74
CA GLN A 83 -2.35 12.90 2.59
C GLN A 83 -1.47 14.15 2.70
N LEU A 84 -1.56 15.07 1.75
CA LEU A 84 -0.69 16.26 1.65
C LEU A 84 -0.61 17.10 2.93
N HIS A 85 -1.76 17.32 3.57
CA HIS A 85 -1.84 18.15 4.78
C HIS A 85 -1.21 17.49 6.02
N LEU A 86 -0.84 16.20 5.93
CA LEU A 86 -0.28 15.42 7.03
C LEU A 86 1.25 15.26 6.95
N LYS A 87 1.91 15.93 6.00
CA LYS A 87 3.35 15.74 5.74
C LYS A 87 4.20 15.73 7.01
N GLU A 88 4.11 16.78 7.83
CA GLU A 88 4.91 16.89 9.06
C GLU A 88 4.57 15.77 10.05
N ARG A 89 3.30 15.43 10.22
CA ARG A 89 2.86 14.36 11.12
C ARG A 89 3.31 12.98 10.63
N MET A 90 3.27 12.73 9.33
CA MET A 90 3.79 11.49 8.73
C MET A 90 5.30 11.38 8.94
N GLU A 91 6.05 12.47 8.72
CA GLU A 91 7.49 12.52 8.94
C GLU A 91 7.85 12.25 10.41
N GLU A 92 7.17 12.90 11.34
CA GLU A 92 7.34 12.69 12.78
C GLU A 92 7.06 11.23 13.17
N TYR A 93 5.96 10.66 12.65
CA TYR A 93 5.56 9.30 12.96
C TYR A 93 6.56 8.26 12.45
N VAL A 94 6.95 8.35 11.19
CA VAL A 94 7.91 7.40 10.59
C VAL A 94 9.26 7.45 11.31
N ASN A 95 9.71 8.65 11.69
CA ASN A 95 10.98 8.82 12.40
C ASN A 95 10.91 8.45 13.90
N ALA A 96 9.71 8.42 14.51
CA ALA A 96 9.53 8.07 15.92
C ALA A 96 9.63 6.57 16.19
N TRP A 97 9.43 5.73 15.19
CA TRP A 97 9.40 4.27 15.33
C TRP A 97 10.48 3.59 14.48
N PRO A 98 11.11 2.51 14.99
CA PRO A 98 12.14 1.79 14.25
C PRO A 98 11.52 0.83 13.23
N PHE A 99 10.71 1.34 12.29
CA PHE A 99 10.16 0.52 11.22
C PHE A 99 11.27 -0.03 10.33
N ASP A 100 11.20 -1.31 10.04
CA ASP A 100 12.03 -1.95 9.00
C ASP A 100 11.52 -1.56 7.60
N TYR A 101 10.22 -1.24 7.50
CA TYR A 101 9.57 -1.03 6.21
C TYR A 101 8.30 -0.18 6.34
N VAL A 102 8.17 0.79 5.46
CA VAL A 102 7.00 1.66 5.36
C VAL A 102 6.45 1.58 3.94
N ILE A 103 5.17 1.26 3.83
CA ILE A 103 4.41 1.39 2.59
C ILE A 103 3.70 2.73 2.63
N GLY A 104 3.85 3.55 1.58
CA GLY A 104 3.03 4.73 1.38
C GLY A 104 1.87 4.39 0.44
N SER A 105 0.64 4.59 0.87
CA SER A 105 -0.55 4.22 0.11
C SER A 105 -1.55 5.37 0.00
N MET A 106 -2.16 5.49 -1.18
CA MET A 106 -3.27 6.44 -1.38
C MET A 106 -4.60 5.72 -1.12
N HIS A 107 -5.25 6.04 -0.02
CA HIS A 107 -6.58 5.51 0.30
C HIS A 107 -7.68 6.54 0.11
N VAL A 108 -7.35 7.82 0.23
CA VAL A 108 -8.34 8.90 0.17
C VAL A 108 -7.95 9.99 -0.84
N ILE A 109 -8.95 10.60 -1.45
CA ILE A 109 -8.84 11.81 -2.28
C ILE A 109 -9.71 12.87 -1.61
N ASP A 110 -9.13 14.02 -1.29
CA ASP A 110 -9.85 15.11 -0.58
C ASP A 110 -10.61 14.62 0.66
N GLY A 111 -9.98 13.73 1.44
CA GLY A 111 -10.55 13.16 2.67
C GLY A 111 -11.66 12.13 2.45
N LYS A 112 -11.89 11.66 1.21
CA LYS A 112 -12.90 10.66 0.86
C LYS A 112 -12.25 9.40 0.29
N ASP A 113 -12.66 8.23 0.79
CA ASP A 113 -12.19 6.96 0.27
C ASP A 113 -13.06 6.47 -0.90
N PRO A 114 -12.49 6.16 -2.06
CA PRO A 114 -13.18 5.54 -3.19
C PRO A 114 -13.84 4.19 -2.87
N TYR A 115 -13.46 3.55 -1.78
CA TYR A 115 -14.11 2.34 -1.29
C TYR A 115 -15.61 2.52 -1.07
N TYR A 116 -16.06 3.70 -0.63
CA TYR A 116 -17.47 3.99 -0.40
C TYR A 116 -18.14 4.47 -1.70
N GLU A 117 -19.21 3.79 -2.11
CA GLU A 117 -19.92 4.04 -3.39
C GLU A 117 -20.46 5.48 -3.52
N ASP A 118 -20.75 6.12 -2.41
CA ASP A 118 -21.29 7.48 -2.32
C ASP A 118 -20.21 8.57 -2.12
N ALA A 119 -18.94 8.19 -2.07
CA ALA A 119 -17.85 9.15 -1.88
C ALA A 119 -17.76 10.15 -3.04
N PHE A 120 -17.99 9.68 -4.27
CA PHE A 120 -17.88 10.48 -5.50
C PHE A 120 -19.10 10.28 -6.41
N PRO A 121 -20.33 10.67 -5.98
CA PRO A 121 -21.59 10.31 -6.66
C PRO A 121 -21.72 10.91 -8.06
N ASP A 122 -21.13 12.09 -8.29
CA ASP A 122 -21.25 12.84 -9.53
C ASP A 122 -20.06 12.66 -10.47
N TRP A 123 -19.05 11.87 -10.07
CA TRP A 123 -17.86 11.67 -10.87
C TRP A 123 -17.97 10.45 -11.79
N THR A 124 -17.45 10.62 -13.01
CA THR A 124 -17.21 9.49 -13.91
C THR A 124 -16.01 8.69 -13.42
N ALA A 125 -15.88 7.43 -13.84
CA ALA A 125 -14.73 6.61 -13.53
C ALA A 125 -13.42 7.26 -14.05
N GLU A 126 -13.45 7.90 -15.21
CA GLU A 126 -12.28 8.59 -15.77
C GLU A 126 -11.85 9.77 -14.90
N GLU A 127 -12.78 10.62 -14.46
CA GLU A 127 -12.48 11.74 -13.56
C GLU A 127 -11.87 11.26 -12.25
N LEU A 128 -12.44 10.20 -11.67
CA LEU A 128 -11.95 9.61 -10.43
C LEU A 128 -10.53 9.05 -10.58
N TYR A 129 -10.26 8.30 -11.64
CA TYR A 129 -8.92 7.74 -11.92
C TYR A 129 -7.88 8.85 -12.11
N ARG A 130 -8.18 9.87 -12.92
CA ARG A 130 -7.25 10.99 -13.14
C ARG A 130 -6.95 11.75 -11.85
N ALA A 131 -7.99 12.04 -11.06
CA ALA A 131 -7.81 12.74 -9.79
C ALA A 131 -6.95 11.90 -8.82
N TYR A 132 -7.22 10.60 -8.72
CA TYR A 132 -6.45 9.70 -7.87
C TYR A 132 -4.97 9.65 -8.28
N PHE A 133 -4.66 9.44 -9.56
CA PHE A 133 -3.27 9.37 -10.02
C PHE A 133 -2.53 10.69 -9.84
N ARG A 134 -3.19 11.82 -10.07
CA ARG A 134 -2.59 13.15 -9.82
C ARG A 134 -2.31 13.37 -8.35
N ALA A 135 -3.27 13.06 -7.48
CA ALA A 135 -3.08 13.14 -6.03
C ALA A 135 -1.96 12.21 -5.55
N THR A 136 -1.85 11.00 -6.11
CA THR A 136 -0.76 10.07 -5.81
C THR A 136 0.60 10.67 -6.15
N ALA A 137 0.77 11.18 -7.37
CA ALA A 137 2.03 11.81 -7.79
C ALA A 137 2.39 13.02 -6.92
N GLU A 138 1.39 13.83 -6.55
CA GLU A 138 1.59 14.99 -5.71
C GLU A 138 2.02 14.58 -4.29
N ASN A 139 1.36 13.60 -3.68
CA ASN A 139 1.72 13.09 -2.36
C ASN A 139 3.17 12.56 -2.32
N ILE A 140 3.60 11.79 -3.33
CA ILE A 140 4.98 11.28 -3.42
C ILE A 140 6.00 12.43 -3.47
N ARG A 141 5.73 13.51 -4.19
CA ARG A 141 6.62 14.68 -4.25
C ARG A 141 6.77 15.37 -2.90
N PHE A 142 5.70 15.46 -2.15
CA PHE A 142 5.68 16.15 -0.85
C PHE A 142 6.23 15.28 0.29
N PHE A 143 5.96 13.98 0.26
CA PHE A 143 6.41 13.02 1.25
C PHE A 143 6.88 11.75 0.55
N HIS A 144 8.13 11.41 0.71
CA HIS A 144 8.79 10.24 0.09
C HIS A 144 9.68 9.46 1.08
N ASN A 145 9.42 9.62 2.39
CA ASN A 145 10.10 8.87 3.45
C ASN A 145 9.39 7.52 3.68
N PHE A 146 9.33 6.71 2.63
CA PHE A 146 8.79 5.35 2.63
C PHE A 146 9.48 4.51 1.55
N GLN A 147 9.43 3.18 1.68
CA GLN A 147 10.19 2.26 0.82
C GLN A 147 9.42 1.80 -0.41
N THR A 148 8.09 1.73 -0.35
CA THR A 148 7.25 1.19 -1.42
C THR A 148 5.97 1.99 -1.56
N LEU A 149 5.55 2.24 -2.81
CA LEU A 149 4.18 2.68 -3.10
C LEU A 149 3.27 1.45 -3.16
N GLY A 150 2.30 1.38 -2.26
CA GLY A 150 1.26 0.33 -2.23
C GLY A 150 0.33 0.46 -3.43
N HIS A 151 -0.15 -0.68 -3.94
CA HIS A 151 -1.23 -0.83 -4.93
C HIS A 151 -1.55 0.45 -5.74
N LEU A 152 -0.62 0.92 -6.57
CA LEU A 152 -0.64 2.19 -7.33
C LEU A 152 -2.02 2.56 -7.90
N ASP A 153 -2.79 1.58 -8.35
CA ASP A 153 -4.10 1.75 -8.97
C ASP A 153 -5.26 1.23 -8.09
N TYR A 154 -5.14 1.38 -6.76
CA TYR A 154 -6.15 1.01 -5.76
C TYR A 154 -7.58 1.44 -6.13
N VAL A 155 -7.75 2.65 -6.62
CA VAL A 155 -9.02 3.23 -7.04
C VAL A 155 -9.80 2.36 -8.04
N VAL A 156 -9.10 1.56 -8.84
CA VAL A 156 -9.71 0.69 -9.85
C VAL A 156 -10.54 -0.45 -9.24
N ARG A 157 -10.23 -0.82 -7.98
CA ARG A 157 -10.97 -1.86 -7.24
C ARG A 157 -12.39 -1.43 -6.89
N TYR A 158 -12.62 -0.11 -6.72
CA TYR A 158 -13.78 0.43 -6.02
C TYR A 158 -14.65 1.36 -6.87
N CYS A 159 -14.29 1.63 -8.12
CA CYS A 159 -15.20 2.34 -8.99
C CYS A 159 -16.46 1.47 -9.26
N ARG A 160 -17.63 2.11 -9.48
CA ARG A 160 -18.94 1.46 -9.66
C ARG A 160 -18.93 0.29 -10.66
N GLU A 161 -18.15 0.43 -11.72
CA GLU A 161 -17.93 -0.63 -12.71
C GLU A 161 -16.44 -0.99 -12.69
N LYS A 162 -16.07 -1.89 -11.76
CA LYS A 162 -14.68 -2.28 -11.46
C LYS A 162 -13.84 -2.48 -12.72
N GLY A 163 -12.78 -1.68 -12.84
CA GLY A 163 -11.86 -1.75 -13.99
C GLY A 163 -12.43 -1.26 -15.31
N LYS A 164 -13.68 -0.74 -15.35
CA LYS A 164 -14.25 -0.18 -16.57
C LYS A 164 -13.41 0.97 -17.08
N ASP A 165 -13.15 0.95 -18.38
CA ASP A 165 -12.39 1.98 -19.10
C ASP A 165 -10.97 2.20 -18.56
N TYR A 166 -10.49 1.35 -17.61
CA TYR A 166 -9.14 1.40 -17.09
C TYR A 166 -8.17 0.64 -18.01
N SER A 167 -7.15 1.33 -18.41
CA SER A 167 -5.95 0.74 -19.00
C SER A 167 -4.76 1.67 -18.78
N TYR A 168 -3.55 1.14 -18.69
CA TYR A 168 -2.34 1.97 -18.65
C TYR A 168 -2.37 3.04 -19.76
N ARG A 169 -2.74 2.66 -20.99
CA ARG A 169 -2.71 3.56 -22.15
C ARG A 169 -3.65 4.76 -22.01
N ALA A 170 -4.81 4.58 -21.37
CA ALA A 170 -5.78 5.67 -21.15
C ALA A 170 -5.30 6.73 -20.15
N PHE A 171 -4.40 6.34 -19.23
CA PHE A 171 -3.88 7.17 -18.13
C PHE A 171 -2.35 7.24 -18.13
N ALA A 172 -1.71 7.07 -19.30
CA ALA A 172 -0.26 6.93 -19.41
C ALA A 172 0.48 8.15 -18.88
N ASP A 173 0.00 9.35 -19.10
CA ASP A 173 0.67 10.58 -18.66
C ASP A 173 0.71 10.68 -17.13
N GLU A 174 -0.41 10.39 -16.47
CA GLU A 174 -0.51 10.41 -15.03
C GLU A 174 0.30 9.27 -14.39
N ILE A 175 0.15 8.05 -14.92
CA ILE A 175 0.86 6.86 -14.41
C ILE A 175 2.37 7.00 -14.63
N ASP A 176 2.82 7.43 -15.81
CA ASP A 176 4.24 7.68 -16.09
C ASP A 176 4.83 8.73 -15.13
N THR A 177 4.02 9.71 -14.74
CA THR A 177 4.44 10.71 -13.75
C THR A 177 4.72 10.05 -12.41
N ILE A 178 3.81 9.21 -11.91
CA ILE A 178 4.00 8.44 -10.66
C ILE A 178 5.26 7.57 -10.78
N LEU A 179 5.39 6.79 -11.86
CA LEU A 179 6.51 5.87 -12.04
C LEU A 179 7.87 6.59 -12.06
N LYS A 180 7.93 7.78 -12.66
CA LYS A 180 9.14 8.62 -12.66
C LYS A 180 9.46 9.17 -11.28
N GLU A 181 8.46 9.58 -10.49
CA GLU A 181 8.66 10.00 -9.10
C GLU A 181 9.20 8.84 -8.24
N LEU A 182 8.66 7.62 -8.39
CA LEU A 182 9.17 6.45 -7.69
C LEU A 182 10.66 6.21 -8.02
N ILE A 183 11.03 6.28 -9.30
CA ILE A 183 12.41 6.10 -9.73
C ILE A 183 13.30 7.21 -9.18
N GLN A 184 12.84 8.46 -9.22
CA GLN A 184 13.59 9.63 -8.75
C GLN A 184 13.90 9.55 -7.25
N TYR A 185 12.93 9.11 -6.44
CA TYR A 185 13.06 9.01 -4.98
C TYR A 185 13.51 7.64 -4.49
N ASP A 186 13.88 6.73 -5.42
CA ASP A 186 14.35 5.37 -5.10
C ASP A 186 13.33 4.49 -4.36
N ILE A 187 12.03 4.73 -4.62
CA ILE A 187 10.88 4.02 -4.04
C ILE A 187 10.52 2.83 -4.92
N ALA A 188 10.22 1.69 -4.30
CA ALA A 188 9.79 0.49 -5.01
C ALA A 188 8.33 0.60 -5.49
N LEU A 189 8.01 -0.10 -6.58
CA LEU A 189 6.65 -0.36 -7.02
C LEU A 189 6.16 -1.68 -6.41
N GLU A 190 5.02 -1.67 -5.74
CA GLU A 190 4.39 -2.91 -5.30
C GLU A 190 3.68 -3.64 -6.44
N ILE A 191 3.72 -4.98 -6.40
CA ILE A 191 2.82 -5.87 -7.12
C ILE A 191 1.87 -6.48 -6.08
N ASN A 192 0.70 -5.90 -5.94
CA ASN A 192 -0.28 -6.31 -4.93
C ASN A 192 -1.29 -7.31 -5.51
N THR A 193 -1.39 -8.47 -4.87
CA THR A 193 -2.28 -9.56 -5.32
C THR A 193 -3.76 -9.33 -4.99
N GLY A 194 -4.08 -8.32 -4.17
CA GLY A 194 -5.45 -7.93 -3.81
C GLY A 194 -6.35 -7.62 -5.02
N GLY A 195 -5.79 -7.27 -6.18
CA GLY A 195 -6.54 -7.12 -7.42
C GLY A 195 -7.31 -8.38 -7.84
N TYR A 196 -6.73 -9.56 -7.61
CA TYR A 196 -7.43 -10.83 -7.84
C TYR A 196 -8.60 -11.03 -6.86
N LYS A 197 -8.40 -10.72 -5.58
CA LYS A 197 -9.45 -10.75 -4.55
C LYS A 197 -10.59 -9.76 -4.86
N ALA A 198 -10.24 -8.60 -5.40
CA ALA A 198 -11.21 -7.59 -5.85
C ALA A 198 -11.99 -7.99 -7.12
N GLY A 199 -11.59 -9.07 -7.80
CA GLY A 199 -12.26 -9.56 -9.02
C GLY A 199 -11.76 -8.93 -10.32
N LEU A 200 -10.63 -8.22 -10.30
CA LEU A 200 -10.04 -7.61 -11.49
C LEU A 200 -9.36 -8.64 -12.44
N GLY A 201 -9.03 -9.83 -11.92
CA GLY A 201 -8.31 -10.86 -12.68
C GLY A 201 -6.82 -10.56 -12.95
N VAL A 202 -6.33 -9.47 -12.38
CA VAL A 202 -4.94 -8.98 -12.50
C VAL A 202 -4.48 -8.42 -11.16
N PRO A 203 -3.15 -8.30 -10.91
CA PRO A 203 -2.66 -7.59 -9.73
C PRO A 203 -2.87 -6.08 -9.84
N ASN A 204 -2.63 -5.36 -8.75
CA ASN A 204 -2.47 -3.91 -8.73
C ASN A 204 -0.99 -3.54 -8.54
N PRO A 205 -0.37 -2.78 -9.46
CA PRO A 205 -0.97 -2.37 -10.74
C PRO A 205 -0.96 -3.48 -11.78
N THR A 206 -1.65 -3.19 -12.91
CA THR A 206 -1.74 -4.12 -14.04
C THR A 206 -0.36 -4.44 -14.64
N PRO A 207 -0.19 -5.61 -15.31
CA PRO A 207 1.08 -5.99 -15.95
C PRO A 207 1.64 -4.95 -16.93
N ASP A 208 0.79 -4.15 -17.57
CA ASP A 208 1.25 -3.10 -18.49
C ASP A 208 1.96 -1.97 -17.74
N VAL A 209 1.47 -1.58 -16.58
CA VAL A 209 2.12 -0.58 -15.70
C VAL A 209 3.48 -1.12 -15.19
N ILE A 210 3.53 -2.38 -14.77
CA ILE A 210 4.77 -3.02 -14.30
C ILE A 210 5.82 -3.04 -15.42
N ARG A 211 5.40 -3.40 -16.63
CA ARG A 211 6.29 -3.38 -17.81
C ARG A 211 6.79 -1.96 -18.09
N ARG A 212 5.88 -0.99 -18.01
CA ARG A 212 6.23 0.42 -18.22
C ARG A 212 7.22 0.94 -17.18
N TYR A 213 7.05 0.57 -15.92
CA TYR A 213 8.01 0.88 -14.86
C TYR A 213 9.41 0.41 -15.23
N ARG A 214 9.54 -0.83 -15.71
CA ARG A 214 10.82 -1.38 -16.18
C ARG A 214 11.39 -0.63 -17.39
N GLU A 215 10.56 -0.26 -18.36
CA GLU A 215 10.96 0.52 -19.55
C GLU A 215 11.51 1.90 -19.18
N LEU A 216 10.94 2.53 -18.13
CA LEU A 216 11.40 3.82 -17.62
C LEU A 216 12.69 3.72 -16.77
N GLY A 217 13.19 2.51 -16.51
CA GLY A 217 14.40 2.27 -15.72
C GLY A 217 14.15 1.90 -14.27
N GLY A 218 12.90 1.60 -13.88
CA GLY A 218 12.57 1.12 -12.56
C GLY A 218 13.12 -0.31 -12.32
N GLU A 219 13.69 -0.54 -11.14
CA GLU A 219 14.35 -1.80 -10.80
C GLU A 219 13.82 -2.43 -9.49
N LYS A 220 13.19 -1.63 -8.63
CA LYS A 220 12.73 -2.08 -7.32
C LYS A 220 11.27 -2.50 -7.36
N ILE A 221 11.00 -3.76 -7.05
CA ILE A 221 9.65 -4.33 -6.98
C ILE A 221 9.49 -5.08 -5.66
N THR A 222 8.34 -4.93 -5.02
CA THR A 222 7.90 -5.69 -3.85
C THR A 222 6.62 -6.45 -4.15
N PHE A 223 6.26 -7.39 -3.29
CA PHE A 223 5.05 -8.20 -3.42
C PHE A 223 4.22 -8.11 -2.14
N GLY A 224 2.87 -8.03 -2.31
CA GLY A 224 1.86 -8.05 -1.26
C GLY A 224 0.55 -8.69 -1.71
#